data_541992b878833e2e90b064e678483d05
#
_entry.id   541992b878833e2e90b064e678483d05
#
_cell.length_a   1.000
_cell.length_b   1.000
_cell.length_c   1.000
_cell.angle_alpha   90.00
_cell.angle_beta   90.00
_cell.angle_gamma   90.00
#
_symmetry.space_group_name_H-M   'P 1'
#
loop_
_entity.id
_entity.type
_entity.pdbx_description
1 polymer ?
#
loop_
_entity_poly.entity_id
_entity_poly.type
_entity_poly.pdbx_seq_one_letter_code
_entity_poly.pdbx_strand_id
1 'polypeptide(L)'
;LQCYCAQAQNGAFRIGIGYQRTWVLDQQASPLKYQTSEKTFLVGYEHTGPHAKIAAGLEGGWGSLFPTGFRNRLLYDPGYHPDGTPKNDSFPIPGTFYNARLKLGYLRSLGNGYSLLGKNKVNTGDYLGGSLNNQLFYTDNIVRNGWLNSTSLNADFEHTVLFNNKHMVGIKVSIPLVARNSRLPYHNTISSASGESNIKTFFRQGSRMAWLGNFQHIQVEATYEYAIGKRLGIGAHYTGQWLHYSYEKPVTFVQDNTGLFAAVR
;
A
#
# COMPACT_ATOMS: atom_id res chain seq x y z
N LEU A 1 33.44 22.63 5.93
CA LEU A 1 32.00 22.83 5.59
C LEU A 1 31.62 22.34 4.19
N GLN A 2 32.56 21.90 3.34
CA GLN A 2 32.29 21.52 1.92
C GLN A 2 32.12 20.01 1.64
N CYS A 3 32.29 19.14 2.61
CA CYS A 3 32.21 17.67 2.35
C CYS A 3 30.83 17.05 2.44
N TYR A 4 29.76 17.78 2.76
CA TYR A 4 28.43 17.21 3.02
C TYR A 4 27.52 17.10 1.79
N CYS A 5 27.83 17.79 0.71
CA CYS A 5 26.99 17.77 -0.50
C CYS A 5 27.18 16.55 -1.42
N ALA A 6 28.26 15.78 -1.25
CA ALA A 6 28.61 14.74 -2.23
C ALA A 6 27.81 13.43 -2.09
N GLN A 7 27.20 13.16 -0.93
CA GLN A 7 26.37 11.97 -0.75
C GLN A 7 24.88 12.18 -1.01
N ALA A 8 24.41 13.44 -1.03
CA ALA A 8 23.01 13.80 -1.14
C ALA A 8 22.48 13.92 -2.59
N GLN A 9 23.29 13.67 -3.60
CA GLN A 9 22.92 13.93 -5.01
C GLN A 9 22.72 12.66 -5.85
N ASN A 10 22.61 11.49 -5.25
CA ASN A 10 22.51 10.25 -6.01
C ASN A 10 21.08 9.70 -5.98
N GLY A 11 20.55 9.47 -7.18
CA GLY A 11 19.37 8.64 -7.34
C GLY A 11 19.66 7.19 -6.91
N ALA A 12 18.70 6.55 -6.26
CA ALA A 12 18.79 5.15 -5.86
C ALA A 12 17.58 4.37 -6.40
N PHE A 13 17.85 3.27 -7.07
CA PHE A 13 16.84 2.25 -7.38
C PHE A 13 16.75 1.25 -6.23
N ARG A 14 15.54 0.94 -5.80
CA ARG A 14 15.26 -0.05 -4.77
C ARG A 14 14.44 -1.18 -5.37
N ILE A 15 14.86 -2.42 -5.12
CA ILE A 15 14.12 -3.62 -5.48
C ILE A 15 14.03 -4.47 -4.21
N GLY A 16 12.82 -4.89 -3.87
CA GLY A 16 12.57 -5.60 -2.63
C GLY A 16 11.48 -6.65 -2.73
N ILE A 17 11.46 -7.51 -1.73
CA ILE A 17 10.44 -8.52 -1.49
C ILE A 17 10.00 -8.44 -0.03
N GLY A 18 8.76 -8.81 0.23
CA GLY A 18 8.23 -8.73 1.58
C GLY A 18 7.03 -9.65 1.81
N TYR A 19 6.47 -9.43 2.97
CA TYR A 19 5.27 -10.09 3.44
C TYR A 19 4.30 -9.07 4.01
N GLN A 20 3.05 -9.16 3.60
CA GLN A 20 1.98 -8.26 4.04
C GLN A 20 0.84 -9.05 4.65
N ARG A 21 0.25 -8.48 5.69
CA ARG A 21 -1.05 -8.89 6.21
C ARG A 21 -2.04 -7.76 6.02
N THR A 22 -3.23 -8.12 5.59
CA THR A 22 -4.32 -7.17 5.43
C THR A 22 -5.55 -7.69 6.15
N TRP A 23 -6.18 -6.84 6.94
CA TRP A 23 -7.50 -7.08 7.51
C TRP A 23 -8.50 -6.20 6.79
N VAL A 24 -9.60 -6.79 6.38
CA VAL A 24 -10.66 -6.13 5.61
C VAL A 24 -12.00 -6.32 6.34
N LEU A 25 -12.71 -5.23 6.54
CA LEU A 25 -14.12 -5.23 6.90
C LEU A 25 -14.85 -4.39 5.86
N ASP A 26 -15.58 -5.05 4.98
CA ASP A 26 -16.40 -4.43 3.94
C ASP A 26 -17.87 -4.70 4.24
N GLN A 27 -18.54 -3.74 4.90
CA GLN A 27 -19.94 -3.89 5.32
C GLN A 27 -20.93 -3.90 4.15
N GLN A 28 -20.50 -3.53 2.96
CA GLN A 28 -21.31 -3.66 1.74
C GLN A 28 -21.33 -5.10 1.24
N ALA A 29 -20.20 -5.77 1.32
CA ALA A 29 -20.04 -7.13 0.81
C ALA A 29 -20.37 -8.19 1.86
N SER A 30 -19.92 -8.01 3.11
CA SER A 30 -20.07 -8.99 4.17
C SER A 30 -19.90 -8.35 5.56
N PRO A 31 -20.65 -8.78 6.57
CA PRO A 31 -20.42 -8.37 7.96
C PRO A 31 -19.18 -9.04 8.61
N LEU A 32 -18.56 -10.00 7.92
CA LEU A 32 -17.40 -10.72 8.44
C LEU A 32 -16.11 -9.91 8.28
N LYS A 33 -15.20 -10.11 9.22
CA LYS A 33 -13.82 -9.65 9.07
C LYS A 33 -13.03 -10.65 8.25
N TYR A 34 -12.33 -10.17 7.24
CA TYR A 34 -11.44 -10.97 6.40
C TYR A 34 -10.00 -10.64 6.72
N GLN A 35 -9.13 -11.58 6.44
CA GLN A 35 -7.68 -11.39 6.56
C GLN A 35 -6.95 -12.04 5.38
N THR A 36 -5.80 -11.46 5.04
CA THR A 36 -4.90 -11.99 4.01
C THR A 36 -3.53 -12.27 4.57
N SER A 37 -2.80 -13.08 3.83
CA SER A 37 -1.36 -13.26 3.94
C SER A 37 -0.79 -13.19 2.54
N GLU A 38 -0.02 -12.15 2.25
CA GLU A 38 0.41 -11.79 0.91
C GLU A 38 1.94 -11.82 0.80
N LYS A 39 2.42 -12.30 -0.33
CA LYS A 39 3.80 -12.06 -0.77
C LYS A 39 3.82 -10.73 -1.50
N THR A 40 4.81 -9.88 -1.23
CA THR A 40 4.91 -8.57 -1.84
C THR A 40 6.24 -8.37 -2.55
N PHE A 41 6.21 -7.50 -3.56
CA PHE A 41 7.39 -6.96 -4.21
C PHE A 41 7.37 -5.44 -4.19
N LEU A 42 8.54 -4.83 -4.22
CA LEU A 42 8.76 -3.40 -4.27
C LEU A 42 9.74 -3.08 -5.39
N VAL A 43 9.40 -2.10 -6.20
CA VAL A 43 10.33 -1.44 -7.12
C VAL A 43 10.20 0.07 -6.91
N GLY A 44 11.30 0.75 -6.65
CA GLY A 44 11.27 2.18 -6.38
C GLY A 44 12.48 2.91 -6.92
N TYR A 45 12.30 4.20 -7.13
CA TYR A 45 13.36 5.15 -7.42
C TYR A 45 13.23 6.33 -6.47
N GLU A 46 14.34 6.74 -5.91
CA GLU A 46 14.43 7.90 -5.05
C GLU A 46 15.63 8.75 -5.45
N HIS A 47 15.40 10.03 -5.60
CA HIS A 47 16.45 11.02 -5.82
C HIS A 47 16.40 12.06 -4.71
N THR A 48 17.48 12.17 -3.95
CA THR A 48 17.63 13.18 -2.91
C THR A 48 18.60 14.24 -3.37
N GLY A 49 18.09 15.44 -3.59
CA GLY A 49 18.87 16.65 -3.89
C GLY A 49 19.10 17.49 -2.62
N PRO A 50 19.82 18.61 -2.73
CA PRO A 50 20.13 19.48 -1.58
C PRO A 50 18.89 20.14 -0.96
N HIS A 51 17.83 20.34 -1.74
CA HIS A 51 16.63 21.05 -1.31
C HIS A 51 15.35 20.26 -1.44
N ALA A 52 15.39 19.14 -2.14
CA ALA A 52 14.20 18.34 -2.42
C ALA A 52 14.52 16.86 -2.59
N LYS A 53 13.51 16.04 -2.35
CA LYS A 53 13.49 14.61 -2.57
C LYS A 53 12.34 14.26 -3.51
N ILE A 54 12.64 13.48 -4.54
CA ILE A 54 11.65 12.95 -5.48
C ILE A 54 11.65 11.43 -5.32
N ALA A 55 10.48 10.84 -5.25
CA ALA A 55 10.34 9.41 -5.14
C ALA A 55 9.24 8.89 -6.07
N ALA A 56 9.50 7.76 -6.69
CA ALA A 56 8.52 6.98 -7.43
C ALA A 56 8.60 5.53 -6.96
N GLY A 57 7.47 4.88 -6.72
CA GLY A 57 7.43 3.51 -6.23
C GLY A 57 6.24 2.74 -6.75
N LEU A 58 6.47 1.47 -7.05
CA LEU A 58 5.46 0.48 -7.37
C LEU A 58 5.60 -0.67 -6.38
N GLU A 59 4.53 -0.98 -5.68
CA GLU A 59 4.42 -2.14 -4.82
C GLU A 59 3.29 -3.02 -5.33
N GLY A 60 3.45 -4.33 -5.21
CA GLY A 60 2.42 -5.29 -5.52
C GLY A 60 2.42 -6.45 -4.54
N GLY A 61 1.24 -7.01 -4.30
CA GLY A 61 1.08 -8.15 -3.42
C GLY A 61 0.02 -9.11 -3.95
N TRP A 62 0.20 -10.39 -3.64
CA TRP A 62 -0.79 -11.42 -3.92
C TRP A 62 -0.82 -12.44 -2.79
N GLY A 63 -2.02 -12.94 -2.53
CA GLY A 63 -2.25 -13.90 -1.46
C GLY A 63 -3.64 -14.45 -1.46
N SER A 64 -4.04 -15.02 -0.34
CA SER A 64 -5.37 -15.58 -0.13
C SER A 64 -6.14 -14.75 0.88
N LEU A 65 -7.39 -14.44 0.57
CA LEU A 65 -8.33 -13.75 1.46
C LEU A 65 -9.31 -14.77 2.02
N PHE A 66 -9.53 -14.74 3.32
CA PHE A 66 -10.45 -15.64 4.00
C PHE A 66 -11.07 -14.95 5.23
N PRO A 67 -12.31 -15.32 5.62
CA PRO A 67 -12.88 -14.83 6.86
C PRO A 67 -12.03 -15.29 8.05
N THR A 68 -11.87 -14.42 9.03
CA THR A 68 -11.08 -14.73 10.23
C THR A 68 -11.61 -16.00 10.93
N GLY A 69 -10.73 -16.96 11.17
CA GLY A 69 -11.08 -18.26 11.76
C GLY A 69 -11.52 -19.34 10.77
N PHE A 70 -11.58 -19.05 9.46
CA PHE A 70 -12.09 -20.00 8.44
C PHE A 70 -11.05 -20.41 7.39
N ARG A 71 -9.77 -20.19 7.63
CA ARG A 71 -8.69 -20.42 6.68
C ARG A 71 -8.67 -21.83 6.06
N ASN A 72 -8.97 -22.86 6.86
CA ASN A 72 -8.88 -24.26 6.47
C ASN A 72 -10.24 -24.94 6.33
N ARG A 73 -11.32 -24.15 6.24
CA ARG A 73 -12.66 -24.71 6.09
C ARG A 73 -13.06 -24.83 4.62
N LEU A 74 -13.89 -25.80 4.35
CA LEU A 74 -14.51 -26.03 3.05
C LEU A 74 -15.98 -25.60 3.12
N LEU A 75 -16.49 -25.02 2.07
CA LEU A 75 -17.91 -24.85 1.81
C LEU A 75 -18.40 -26.10 1.05
N TYR A 76 -19.49 -26.68 1.51
CA TYR A 76 -20.18 -27.72 0.78
C TYR A 76 -21.24 -27.10 -0.11
N ASP A 77 -21.31 -27.53 -1.36
CA ASP A 77 -22.45 -27.26 -2.25
C ASP A 77 -23.49 -28.40 -2.06
N PRO A 78 -24.60 -28.15 -1.36
CA PRO A 78 -25.64 -29.15 -1.14
C PRO A 78 -26.55 -29.34 -2.37
N GLY A 79 -26.14 -28.90 -3.53
CA GLY A 79 -26.91 -29.02 -4.77
C GLY A 79 -26.99 -30.43 -5.30
N TYR A 80 -27.71 -30.58 -6.42
CA TYR A 80 -27.83 -31.82 -7.17
C TYR A 80 -27.26 -31.60 -8.57
N HIS A 81 -26.65 -32.64 -9.12
CA HIS A 81 -26.31 -32.71 -10.55
C HIS A 81 -27.60 -32.75 -11.40
N PRO A 82 -27.51 -32.40 -12.71
CA PRO A 82 -28.68 -32.49 -13.59
C PRO A 82 -29.31 -33.86 -13.67
N ASP A 83 -28.57 -34.93 -13.34
CA ASP A 83 -29.02 -36.33 -13.28
C ASP A 83 -29.69 -36.69 -11.94
N GLY A 84 -29.84 -35.74 -11.02
CA GLY A 84 -30.45 -35.94 -9.70
C GLY A 84 -29.51 -36.53 -8.64
N THR A 85 -28.24 -36.78 -8.93
CA THR A 85 -27.27 -37.21 -7.93
C THR A 85 -26.83 -36.07 -7.03
N PRO A 86 -26.67 -36.28 -5.68
CA PRO A 86 -26.20 -35.22 -4.78
C PRO A 86 -24.79 -34.75 -5.19
N LYS A 87 -24.61 -33.45 -5.24
CA LYS A 87 -23.28 -32.84 -5.32
C LYS A 87 -22.59 -32.98 -3.97
N ASN A 88 -21.46 -33.66 -3.97
CA ASN A 88 -20.55 -33.68 -2.81
C ASN A 88 -19.36 -32.75 -3.04
N ASP A 89 -19.57 -31.69 -3.81
CA ASP A 89 -18.51 -30.74 -4.11
C ASP A 89 -18.19 -29.88 -2.89
N SER A 90 -16.93 -29.76 -2.60
CA SER A 90 -16.44 -28.90 -1.55
C SER A 90 -15.44 -27.89 -2.12
N PHE A 91 -15.61 -26.62 -1.78
CA PHE A 91 -14.77 -25.54 -2.24
C PHE A 91 -14.00 -24.95 -1.08
N PRO A 92 -12.71 -24.62 -1.25
CA PRO A 92 -11.97 -23.88 -0.24
C PRO A 92 -12.59 -22.48 -0.08
N ILE A 93 -12.78 -22.07 1.15
CA ILE A 93 -13.27 -20.72 1.47
C ILE A 93 -12.29 -19.60 1.06
N PRO A 94 -10.94 -19.80 1.11
CA PRO A 94 -10.00 -18.77 0.69
C PRO A 94 -10.15 -18.42 -0.78
N GLY A 95 -10.29 -17.12 -1.06
CA GLY A 95 -10.19 -16.57 -2.41
C GLY A 95 -8.87 -15.88 -2.68
N THR A 96 -8.66 -15.48 -3.90
CA THR A 96 -7.47 -14.75 -4.30
C THR A 96 -7.58 -13.29 -3.90
N PHE A 97 -6.47 -12.71 -3.47
CA PHE A 97 -6.36 -11.29 -3.17
C PHE A 97 -5.13 -10.71 -3.86
N TYR A 98 -5.33 -9.60 -4.53
CA TYR A 98 -4.27 -8.81 -5.15
C TYR A 98 -4.33 -7.37 -4.65
N ASN A 99 -3.16 -6.81 -4.47
CA ASN A 99 -3.03 -5.42 -4.13
C ASN A 99 -1.88 -4.82 -4.97
N ALA A 100 -2.08 -3.60 -5.46
CA ALA A 100 -1.08 -2.85 -6.18
C ALA A 100 -1.11 -1.39 -5.73
N ARG A 101 0.06 -0.78 -5.56
CA ARG A 101 0.21 0.61 -5.16
C ARG A 101 1.27 1.29 -6.02
N LEU A 102 0.87 2.41 -6.62
CA LEU A 102 1.78 3.34 -7.31
C LEU A 102 1.86 4.63 -6.50
N LYS A 103 3.07 5.10 -6.21
CA LYS A 103 3.31 6.32 -5.45
C LYS A 103 4.31 7.22 -6.20
N LEU A 104 3.96 8.50 -6.32
CA LEU A 104 4.82 9.55 -6.87
C LEU A 104 4.88 10.67 -5.84
N GLY A 105 6.06 11.01 -5.34
CA GLY A 105 6.22 11.96 -4.24
C GLY A 105 7.24 13.04 -4.55
N TYR A 106 6.97 14.24 -4.03
CA TYR A 106 7.88 15.36 -3.96
C TYR A 106 7.89 15.92 -2.55
N LEU A 107 9.07 15.99 -1.95
CA LEU A 107 9.27 16.53 -0.61
C LEU A 107 10.33 17.63 -0.66
N ARG A 108 10.07 18.75 -0.02
CA ARG A 108 11.02 19.84 0.15
C ARG A 108 11.71 19.69 1.50
N SER A 109 13.02 19.88 1.53
CA SER A 109 13.78 19.92 2.78
C SER A 109 13.39 21.15 3.60
N LEU A 110 13.05 20.93 4.85
CA LEU A 110 12.81 22.00 5.84
C LEU A 110 14.11 22.46 6.51
N GLY A 111 15.16 21.65 6.39
CA GLY A 111 16.48 21.93 6.92
C GLY A 111 17.18 20.63 7.30
N ASN A 112 18.50 20.73 7.36
CA ASN A 112 19.35 19.66 7.86
C ASN A 112 19.87 20.09 9.23
N GLY A 113 19.71 19.22 10.21
CA GLY A 113 20.15 19.45 11.58
C GLY A 113 21.21 18.44 12.01
N TYR A 114 21.75 18.69 13.19
CA TYR A 114 22.54 17.72 13.92
C TYR A 114 21.87 17.43 15.25
N SER A 115 21.66 16.17 15.55
CA SER A 115 21.18 15.73 16.84
C SER A 115 22.29 14.97 17.56
N LEU A 116 22.25 14.98 18.87
CA LEU A 116 23.14 14.17 19.70
C LEU A 116 22.37 12.89 20.09
N LEU A 117 22.80 11.77 19.57
CA LEU A 117 22.33 10.45 20.03
C LEU A 117 23.40 9.88 20.97
N GLY A 118 23.25 10.13 22.26
CA GLY A 118 24.31 9.89 23.25
C GLY A 118 25.52 10.77 23.00
N LYS A 119 26.71 10.16 22.80
CA LYS A 119 27.96 10.86 22.48
C LYS A 119 28.21 11.07 20.99
N ASN A 120 27.35 10.50 20.11
CA ASN A 120 27.55 10.54 18.66
C ASN A 120 26.76 11.68 18.03
N LYS A 121 27.43 12.42 17.16
CA LYS A 121 26.80 13.44 16.31
C LYS A 121 26.18 12.74 15.10
N VAL A 122 24.87 12.88 14.89
CA VAL A 122 24.14 12.30 13.79
C VAL A 122 23.55 13.39 12.89
N ASN A 123 23.50 13.14 11.59
CA ASN A 123 22.88 14.05 10.64
C ASN A 123 21.40 13.73 10.57
N THR A 124 20.55 14.74 10.67
CA THR A 124 19.10 14.62 10.54
C THR A 124 18.60 15.47 9.38
N GLY A 125 17.55 15.02 8.74
CA GLY A 125 16.87 15.78 7.69
C GLY A 125 15.37 15.67 7.85
N ASP A 126 14.71 16.82 7.79
CA ASP A 126 13.25 16.92 7.80
C ASP A 126 12.75 17.36 6.44
N TYR A 127 11.71 16.69 5.96
CA TYR A 127 11.11 16.95 4.67
C TYR A 127 9.59 17.08 4.80
N LEU A 128 9.01 18.02 4.07
CA LEU A 128 7.56 18.22 3.95
C LEU A 128 7.18 18.35 2.48
N GLY A 129 6.06 17.78 2.10
CA GLY A 129 5.58 17.89 0.73
C GLY A 129 4.32 17.08 0.48
N GLY A 130 4.23 16.46 -0.69
CA GLY A 130 3.07 15.67 -1.03
C GLY A 130 3.37 14.53 -1.98
N SER A 131 2.41 13.62 -2.07
CA SER A 131 2.45 12.51 -3.01
C SER A 131 1.11 12.24 -3.67
N LEU A 132 1.17 11.80 -4.92
CA LEU A 132 0.07 11.12 -5.59
C LEU A 132 0.20 9.63 -5.31
N ASN A 133 -0.82 9.04 -4.74
CA ASN A 133 -0.88 7.62 -4.42
C ASN A 133 -2.09 7.00 -5.13
N ASN A 134 -1.87 5.93 -5.89
CA ASN A 134 -2.94 5.10 -6.43
C ASN A 134 -2.83 3.70 -5.84
N GLN A 135 -3.90 3.22 -5.23
CA GLN A 135 -3.97 1.90 -4.61
C GLN A 135 -5.16 1.13 -5.15
N LEU A 136 -4.91 -0.08 -5.59
CA LEU A 136 -5.89 -1.02 -6.09
C LEU A 136 -5.93 -2.25 -5.21
N PHE A 137 -7.12 -2.61 -4.77
CA PHE A 137 -7.43 -3.89 -4.13
C PHE A 137 -8.38 -4.67 -5.02
N TYR A 138 -8.08 -5.94 -5.22
CA TYR A 138 -8.93 -6.87 -5.95
C TYR A 138 -9.03 -8.20 -5.22
N THR A 139 -10.23 -8.74 -5.16
CA THR A 139 -10.50 -10.10 -4.66
C THR A 139 -11.65 -10.73 -5.41
N ASP A 140 -11.60 -12.03 -5.61
CA ASP A 140 -12.64 -12.82 -6.26
C ASP A 140 -13.58 -13.56 -5.30
N ASN A 141 -13.38 -13.42 -3.99
CA ASN A 141 -14.08 -14.22 -2.97
C ASN A 141 -15.00 -13.45 -2.02
N ILE A 142 -15.02 -12.12 -2.02
CA ILE A 142 -16.02 -11.35 -1.30
C ILE A 142 -17.14 -10.99 -2.27
N VAL A 143 -18.16 -11.87 -2.41
CA VAL A 143 -19.32 -11.62 -3.28
C VAL A 143 -18.92 -11.28 -4.73
N ARG A 144 -18.38 -12.25 -5.43
CA ARG A 144 -18.06 -12.31 -6.85
C ARG A 144 -16.90 -11.46 -7.37
N ASN A 145 -16.59 -10.29 -6.91
CA ASN A 145 -15.38 -9.51 -7.26
C ASN A 145 -15.36 -8.22 -6.44
N GLY A 146 -14.60 -8.18 -5.37
CA GLY A 146 -14.37 -6.96 -4.61
C GLY A 146 -13.28 -6.10 -5.27
N TRP A 147 -13.64 -4.90 -5.70
CA TRP A 147 -12.69 -3.94 -6.26
C TRP A 147 -12.78 -2.64 -5.48
N LEU A 148 -11.64 -2.15 -5.04
CA LEU A 148 -11.51 -0.79 -4.55
C LEU A 148 -10.26 -0.18 -5.21
N ASN A 149 -10.44 0.92 -5.90
CA ASN A 149 -9.34 1.75 -6.35
C ASN A 149 -9.42 3.11 -5.67
N SER A 150 -8.31 3.54 -5.09
CA SER A 150 -8.18 4.84 -4.45
C SER A 150 -7.00 5.60 -5.05
N THR A 151 -7.28 6.76 -5.63
CA THR A 151 -6.27 7.71 -6.09
C THR A 151 -6.32 8.93 -5.18
N SER A 152 -5.27 9.19 -4.43
CA SER A 152 -5.25 10.29 -3.45
C SER A 152 -4.05 11.20 -3.64
N LEU A 153 -4.28 12.49 -3.37
CA LEU A 153 -3.24 13.48 -3.15
C LEU A 153 -3.02 13.58 -1.65
N ASN A 154 -1.81 13.30 -1.19
CA ASN A 154 -1.45 13.24 0.22
C ASN A 154 -0.54 14.39 0.62
N ALA A 155 -0.63 14.83 1.87
CA ALA A 155 0.42 15.55 2.57
C ALA A 155 1.37 14.54 3.20
N ASP A 156 2.66 14.72 3.00
CA ASP A 156 3.72 13.84 3.47
C ASP A 156 4.70 14.59 4.35
N PHE A 157 5.06 14.00 5.50
CA PHE A 157 6.18 14.42 6.33
C PHE A 157 7.16 13.25 6.47
N GLU A 158 8.46 13.53 6.34
CA GLU A 158 9.51 12.53 6.49
C GLU A 158 10.64 13.08 7.36
N HIS A 159 11.06 12.25 8.32
CA HIS A 159 12.25 12.47 9.15
C HIS A 159 13.28 11.40 8.85
N THR A 160 14.53 11.81 8.58
CA THR A 160 15.64 10.90 8.30
C THR A 160 16.79 11.13 9.26
N VAL A 161 17.47 10.06 9.63
CA VAL A 161 18.64 10.07 10.50
C VAL A 161 19.76 9.24 9.88
N LEU A 162 20.95 9.83 9.71
CA LEU A 162 22.12 9.20 9.15
C LEU A 162 23.21 9.03 10.22
N PHE A 163 23.58 7.78 10.49
CA PHE A 163 24.64 7.41 11.45
C PHE A 163 25.87 6.94 10.70
N ASN A 164 27.03 7.42 11.14
CA ASN A 164 28.35 6.94 10.65
C ASN A 164 28.46 6.91 9.12
N ASN A 165 27.67 7.74 8.41
CA ASN A 165 27.61 7.80 6.94
C ASN A 165 27.27 6.47 6.25
N LYS A 166 26.78 5.48 6.98
CA LYS A 166 26.46 4.15 6.45
C LYS A 166 25.05 3.67 6.80
N HIS A 167 24.51 4.10 7.91
CA HIS A 167 23.21 3.65 8.41
C HIS A 167 22.21 4.79 8.27
N MET A 168 21.17 4.61 7.49
CA MET A 168 20.08 5.55 7.34
C MET A 168 18.80 4.96 7.94
N VAL A 169 18.13 5.72 8.77
CA VAL A 169 16.76 5.44 9.26
C VAL A 169 15.85 6.54 8.78
N GLY A 170 14.72 6.18 8.21
CA GLY A 170 13.69 7.10 7.78
C GLY A 170 12.34 6.73 8.39
N ILE A 171 11.56 7.73 8.77
CA ILE A 171 10.15 7.58 9.14
C ILE A 171 9.36 8.59 8.33
N LYS A 172 8.33 8.10 7.63
CA LYS A 172 7.45 8.92 6.81
C LYS A 172 6.00 8.70 7.21
N VAL A 173 5.25 9.80 7.30
CA VAL A 173 3.79 9.79 7.54
C VAL A 173 3.12 10.45 6.35
N SER A 174 2.06 9.82 5.84
CA SER A 174 1.26 10.31 4.72
C SER A 174 -0.22 10.35 5.11
N ILE A 175 -0.88 11.48 4.82
CA ILE A 175 -2.30 11.71 5.10
C ILE A 175 -2.96 12.26 3.84
N PRO A 176 -4.11 11.72 3.37
CA PRO A 176 -4.77 12.20 2.18
C PRO A 176 -5.43 13.55 2.43
N LEU A 177 -5.29 14.47 1.49
CA LEU A 177 -6.02 15.73 1.45
C LEU A 177 -7.33 15.58 0.67
N VAL A 178 -7.24 14.90 -0.45
CA VAL A 178 -8.35 14.59 -1.35
C VAL A 178 -8.10 13.26 -2.03
N ALA A 179 -9.16 12.52 -2.32
CA ALA A 179 -9.09 11.26 -3.03
C ALA A 179 -10.22 11.13 -4.06
N ARG A 180 -9.97 10.33 -5.09
CA ARG A 180 -10.98 9.77 -5.96
C ARG A 180 -11.02 8.28 -5.72
N ASN A 181 -12.10 7.81 -5.11
CA ASN A 181 -12.30 6.40 -4.80
C ASN A 181 -13.28 5.80 -5.80
N SER A 182 -12.93 4.63 -6.34
CA SER A 182 -13.80 3.84 -7.20
C SER A 182 -14.11 2.53 -6.50
N ARG A 183 -15.39 2.23 -6.32
CA ARG A 183 -15.89 1.02 -5.68
C ARG A 183 -17.12 0.55 -6.42
N LEU A 184 -17.32 -0.76 -6.51
CA LEU A 184 -18.54 -1.29 -7.10
C LEU A 184 -19.75 -0.91 -6.25
N PRO A 185 -20.89 -0.63 -6.88
CA PRO A 185 -22.14 -0.41 -6.16
C PRO A 185 -22.61 -1.69 -5.47
N TYR A 186 -23.66 -1.54 -4.69
CA TYR A 186 -24.28 -2.65 -3.96
C TYR A 186 -24.39 -3.94 -4.80
N HIS A 187 -24.06 -5.09 -4.19
CA HIS A 187 -23.92 -6.42 -4.81
C HIS A 187 -22.71 -6.62 -5.73
N ASN A 188 -21.76 -5.70 -5.79
CA ASN A 188 -20.54 -5.83 -6.60
C ASN A 188 -20.82 -6.23 -8.07
N THR A 189 -22.00 -5.88 -8.59
CA THR A 189 -22.38 -6.21 -9.95
C THR A 189 -22.14 -5.01 -10.84
N ILE A 190 -21.34 -5.19 -11.88
CA ILE A 190 -21.16 -4.19 -12.93
C ILE A 190 -22.27 -4.40 -13.95
N SER A 191 -23.23 -3.49 -14.02
CA SER A 191 -24.20 -3.43 -15.11
C SER A 191 -23.60 -2.60 -16.24
N SER A 192 -22.77 -3.23 -17.09
CA SER A 192 -22.26 -2.55 -18.28
C SER A 192 -23.35 -2.45 -19.35
N ALA A 193 -23.47 -1.28 -19.97
CA ALA A 193 -24.25 -1.15 -21.19
C ALA A 193 -23.66 -2.03 -22.30
N SER A 194 -24.49 -2.49 -23.24
CA SER A 194 -24.05 -3.31 -24.36
C SER A 194 -22.86 -2.65 -25.07
N GLY A 195 -21.74 -3.36 -25.18
CA GLY A 195 -20.52 -2.90 -25.83
C GLY A 195 -19.53 -2.13 -24.95
N GLU A 196 -19.83 -1.89 -23.67
CA GLU A 196 -18.90 -1.21 -22.76
C GLU A 196 -18.10 -2.22 -21.91
N SER A 197 -16.79 -1.99 -21.74
CA SER A 197 -15.97 -2.85 -20.89
C SER A 197 -16.30 -2.66 -19.40
N ASN A 198 -16.24 -3.74 -18.61
CA ASN A 198 -16.47 -3.73 -17.17
C ASN A 198 -15.54 -2.74 -16.45
N ILE A 199 -14.27 -2.61 -16.87
CA ILE A 199 -13.30 -1.69 -16.30
C ILE A 199 -13.76 -0.23 -16.51
N LYS A 200 -14.18 0.12 -17.72
CA LYS A 200 -14.67 1.49 -18.03
C LYS A 200 -15.92 1.81 -17.19
N THR A 201 -16.83 0.86 -17.09
CA THR A 201 -18.05 1.00 -16.29
C THR A 201 -17.74 1.15 -14.81
N PHE A 202 -16.77 0.37 -14.27
CA PHE A 202 -16.31 0.49 -12.90
C PHE A 202 -15.83 1.92 -12.57
N PHE A 203 -14.94 2.47 -13.38
CA PHE A 203 -14.43 3.83 -13.14
C PHE A 203 -15.47 4.92 -13.40
N ARG A 204 -16.41 4.73 -14.35
CA ARG A 204 -17.43 5.72 -14.64
C ARG A 204 -18.51 5.78 -13.57
N GLN A 205 -19.03 4.63 -13.14
CA GLN A 205 -20.16 4.56 -12.20
C GLN A 205 -19.71 4.53 -10.75
N GLY A 206 -18.60 3.87 -10.45
CA GLY A 206 -18.13 3.65 -9.09
C GLY A 206 -17.27 4.76 -8.51
N SER A 207 -16.84 5.75 -9.32
CA SER A 207 -15.91 6.77 -8.86
C SER A 207 -16.61 7.94 -8.16
N ARG A 208 -16.08 8.31 -6.99
CA ARG A 208 -16.53 9.46 -6.19
C ARG A 208 -15.33 10.22 -5.66
N MET A 209 -15.46 11.54 -5.59
CA MET A 209 -14.51 12.38 -4.85
C MET A 209 -14.74 12.19 -3.35
N ALA A 210 -13.66 12.16 -2.63
CA ALA A 210 -13.64 11.93 -1.19
C ALA A 210 -12.59 12.81 -0.51
N TRP A 211 -12.84 13.18 0.73
CA TRP A 211 -11.97 13.99 1.57
C TRP A 211 -11.98 13.45 3.00
N LEU A 212 -11.24 14.05 3.91
CA LEU A 212 -11.05 13.56 5.29
C LEU A 212 -12.35 13.23 6.04
N GLY A 213 -13.50 13.84 5.66
CA GLY A 213 -14.79 13.55 6.29
C GLY A 213 -15.36 12.17 5.95
N ASN A 214 -15.04 11.61 4.78
CA ASN A 214 -15.56 10.33 4.30
C ASN A 214 -14.48 9.36 3.81
N PHE A 215 -13.24 9.82 3.70
CA PHE A 215 -12.09 9.00 3.36
C PHE A 215 -10.91 9.35 4.26
N GLN A 216 -10.50 8.42 5.04
CA GLN A 216 -9.38 8.53 5.96
C GLN A 216 -8.36 7.45 5.60
N HIS A 217 -7.15 7.85 5.33
CA HIS A 217 -6.06 6.94 5.01
C HIS A 217 -4.79 7.47 5.66
N ILE A 218 -4.33 6.81 6.70
CA ILE A 218 -3.07 7.13 7.37
C ILE A 218 -2.09 6.04 7.03
N GLN A 219 -0.93 6.44 6.53
CA GLN A 219 0.17 5.55 6.22
C GLN A 219 1.41 5.99 6.97
N VAL A 220 2.07 5.04 7.62
CA VAL A 220 3.36 5.22 8.29
C VAL A 220 4.35 4.26 7.65
N GLU A 221 5.46 4.79 7.16
CA GLU A 221 6.57 4.03 6.59
C GLU A 221 7.79 4.20 7.50
N ALA A 222 8.46 3.11 7.82
CA ALA A 222 9.77 3.10 8.46
C ALA A 222 10.74 2.37 7.56
N THR A 223 11.92 2.95 7.33
CA THR A 223 12.96 2.36 6.50
C THR A 223 14.28 2.36 7.26
N TYR A 224 15.04 1.28 7.07
CA TYR A 224 16.43 1.19 7.49
C TYR A 224 17.25 0.77 6.27
N GLU A 225 18.36 1.47 6.02
CA GLU A 225 19.28 1.14 4.94
C GLU A 225 20.72 1.16 5.44
N TYR A 226 21.47 0.14 5.08
CA TYR A 226 22.92 0.03 5.32
C TYR A 226 23.67 0.12 4.00
N ALA A 227 24.54 1.11 3.87
CA ALA A 227 25.40 1.28 2.70
C ALA A 227 26.59 0.32 2.77
N ILE A 228 26.63 -0.69 1.89
CA ILE A 228 27.74 -1.64 1.77
C ILE A 228 28.94 -0.96 1.10
N GLY A 229 28.69 0.00 0.23
CA GLY A 229 29.71 0.76 -0.46
C GLY A 229 29.11 2.03 -1.08
N LYS A 230 29.78 2.59 -2.09
CA LYS A 230 29.32 3.82 -2.73
C LYS A 230 28.07 3.60 -3.62
N ARG A 231 27.90 2.38 -4.15
CA ARG A 231 26.85 2.06 -5.14
C ARG A 231 25.77 1.09 -4.63
N LEU A 232 26.04 0.37 -3.57
CA LEU A 232 25.14 -0.69 -3.11
C LEU A 232 24.73 -0.45 -1.65
N GLY A 233 23.45 -0.63 -1.36
CA GLY A 233 22.87 -0.68 -0.04
C GLY A 233 21.93 -1.86 0.11
N ILE A 234 21.71 -2.30 1.34
CA ILE A 234 20.66 -3.25 1.69
C ILE A 234 19.83 -2.65 2.82
N GLY A 235 18.57 -3.00 2.87
CA GLY A 235 17.71 -2.44 3.91
C GLY A 235 16.48 -3.26 4.17
N ALA A 236 15.75 -2.78 5.16
CA ALA A 236 14.43 -3.27 5.53
C ALA A 236 13.44 -2.12 5.50
N HIS A 237 12.20 -2.42 5.19
CA HIS A 237 11.11 -1.48 5.29
C HIS A 237 9.93 -2.07 6.05
N TYR A 238 9.20 -1.21 6.70
CA TYR A 238 7.91 -1.47 7.29
C TYR A 238 6.92 -0.42 6.84
N THR A 239 5.73 -0.84 6.45
CA THR A 239 4.62 0.05 6.13
C THR A 239 3.39 -0.38 6.90
N GLY A 240 2.90 0.47 7.78
CA GLY A 240 1.59 0.33 8.42
C GLY A 240 0.61 1.29 7.77
N GLN A 241 -0.59 0.82 7.45
CA GLN A 241 -1.64 1.70 6.93
C GLN A 241 -3.01 1.34 7.48
N TRP A 242 -3.81 2.37 7.67
CA TRP A 242 -5.22 2.29 7.99
C TRP A 242 -6.00 3.12 6.97
N LEU A 243 -6.97 2.49 6.32
CA LEU A 243 -7.85 3.12 5.35
C LEU A 243 -9.30 2.88 5.77
N HIS A 244 -10.08 3.95 5.82
CA HIS A 244 -11.52 3.91 6.05
C HIS A 244 -12.24 4.76 5.01
N TYR A 245 -13.23 4.18 4.35
CA TYR A 245 -14.07 4.86 3.38
C TYR A 245 -15.54 4.58 3.70
N SER A 246 -16.29 5.65 4.01
CA SER A 246 -17.64 5.56 4.56
C SER A 246 -18.78 5.68 3.55
N TYR A 247 -18.46 5.88 2.24
CA TYR A 247 -19.49 6.06 1.22
C TYR A 247 -20.30 4.78 0.98
N GLU A 248 -21.64 4.93 0.91
CA GLU A 248 -22.72 3.94 0.91
C GLU A 248 -22.70 3.07 2.17
N LYS A 249 -21.77 2.13 2.27
CA LYS A 249 -21.51 1.37 3.49
C LYS A 249 -20.00 1.32 3.74
N PRO A 250 -19.58 1.41 5.00
CA PRO A 250 -18.17 1.51 5.33
C PRO A 250 -17.34 0.33 4.85
N VAL A 251 -16.13 0.63 4.38
CA VAL A 251 -15.07 -0.33 4.19
C VAL A 251 -13.83 0.12 4.95
N THR A 252 -13.21 -0.79 5.66
CA THR A 252 -11.98 -0.54 6.42
C THR A 252 -10.93 -1.56 6.06
N PHE A 253 -9.72 -1.07 5.76
CA PHE A 253 -8.52 -1.87 5.58
C PHE A 253 -7.52 -1.48 6.65
N VAL A 254 -6.88 -2.48 7.24
CA VAL A 254 -5.69 -2.33 8.07
C VAL A 254 -4.63 -3.22 7.48
N GLN A 255 -3.47 -2.66 7.16
CA GLN A 255 -2.38 -3.41 6.54
C GLN A 255 -1.07 -3.19 7.27
N ASP A 256 -0.28 -4.24 7.38
CA ASP A 256 1.13 -4.18 7.72
C ASP A 256 1.95 -4.89 6.64
N ASN A 257 3.00 -4.27 6.17
CA ASN A 257 3.95 -4.82 5.20
C ASN A 257 5.37 -4.70 5.75
N THR A 258 6.09 -5.79 5.74
CA THR A 258 7.49 -5.84 6.13
C THR A 258 8.29 -6.48 5.01
N GLY A 259 9.39 -5.87 4.62
CA GLY A 259 10.20 -6.39 3.53
C GLY A 259 11.67 -6.02 3.63
N LEU A 260 12.44 -6.68 2.77
CA LEU A 260 13.86 -6.42 2.56
C LEU A 260 14.06 -5.86 1.15
N PHE A 261 15.02 -4.98 0.98
CA PHE A 261 15.35 -4.42 -0.32
C PHE A 261 16.85 -4.26 -0.53
N ALA A 262 17.25 -4.28 -1.79
CA ALA A 262 18.56 -3.81 -2.25
C ALA A 262 18.39 -2.42 -2.88
N ALA A 263 19.34 -1.53 -2.63
CA ALA A 263 19.41 -0.21 -3.21
C ALA A 263 20.65 -0.09 -4.09
N VAL A 264 20.49 0.36 -5.34
CA VAL A 264 21.58 0.61 -6.30
C VAL A 264 21.60 2.10 -6.61
N ARG A 265 22.77 2.73 -6.38
CA ARG A 265 23.01 4.17 -6.54
C ARG A 265 23.89 4.47 -7.76
#